data_772617740d6ea42ed4f1c7825403cba5
#
_entry.id   772617740d6ea42ed4f1c7825403cba5
#
_cell.length_a   1.000
_cell.length_b   1.000
_cell.length_c   1.000
_cell.angle_alpha   90.00
_cell.angle_beta   90.00
_cell.angle_gamma   90.00
#
_symmetry.space_group_name_H-M   'P 1'
#
loop_
_entity.id
_entity.type
_entity.pdbx_description
1 polymer ?
#
loop_
_entity_poly.entity_id
_entity_poly.type
_entity_poly.pdbx_seq_one_letter_code
_entity_poly.pdbx_strand_id
1 'polypeptide(L)'
;MSDLCTQVLVEVGDTIERLLRGIAGEHGDPTLLDVGCWDGELSGRCGGALGAQRMLGVEVYEGPASEAEARGLEVARVDLESGRFPWEDGSVDVVVCNQVLEHLKNIWLPMTEMHRVLRPGGHAILSVPNLASLHNRVLLALGRQPTSIRVLGPHVRGYAFREFRDLVALGGAYEVERALTAGFYPLPAAWSRPLSSLWTSAGHTTIVLARKTAAAPPWLDYIEGEVEGGMQTFYAPS
;
A
#
# COMPACT_ATOMS: atom_id res chain seq x y z
N MET A 1 -19.17 10.57 1.36
CA MET A 1 -18.63 9.47 2.19
C MET A 1 -19.25 9.58 3.57
N SER A 2 -19.56 8.44 4.25
CA SER A 2 -20.06 8.54 5.63
C SER A 2 -18.92 9.02 6.55
N ASP A 3 -19.24 9.77 7.61
CA ASP A 3 -18.25 10.25 8.60
C ASP A 3 -17.32 9.15 9.11
N LEU A 4 -17.82 7.93 9.25
CA LEU A 4 -17.05 6.76 9.70
C LEU A 4 -15.99 6.30 8.69
N CYS A 5 -16.27 6.40 7.39
CA CYS A 5 -15.28 6.05 6.36
C CYS A 5 -14.12 7.06 6.38
N THR A 6 -14.44 8.33 6.51
CA THR A 6 -13.44 9.41 6.66
C THR A 6 -12.60 9.21 7.92
N GLN A 7 -13.20 8.82 9.05
CA GLN A 7 -12.46 8.52 10.27
C GLN A 7 -11.47 7.37 10.10
N VAL A 8 -11.84 6.30 9.40
CA VAL A 8 -10.92 5.18 9.11
C VAL A 8 -9.72 5.65 8.28
N LEU A 9 -9.95 6.47 7.26
CA LEU A 9 -8.85 6.99 6.43
C LEU A 9 -7.89 7.88 7.25
N VAL A 10 -8.41 8.68 8.16
CA VAL A 10 -7.59 9.47 9.10
C VAL A 10 -6.76 8.55 10.00
N GLU A 11 -7.37 7.50 10.60
CA GLU A 11 -6.64 6.54 11.43
C GLU A 11 -5.54 5.79 10.66
N VAL A 12 -5.76 5.49 9.38
CA VAL A 12 -4.77 4.89 8.48
C VAL A 12 -3.60 5.86 8.28
N GLY A 13 -3.87 7.11 7.91
CA GLY A 13 -2.85 8.15 7.75
C GLY A 13 -2.02 8.35 9.02
N ASP A 14 -2.69 8.51 10.18
CA ASP A 14 -2.03 8.65 11.50
C ASP A 14 -1.12 7.44 11.81
N THR A 15 -1.53 6.24 11.38
CA THR A 15 -0.75 5.02 11.60
C THR A 15 0.47 4.96 10.71
N ILE A 16 0.34 5.33 9.42
CA ILE A 16 1.46 5.44 8.48
C ILE A 16 2.47 6.47 8.98
N GLU A 17 2.03 7.68 9.36
CA GLU A 17 2.92 8.70 9.93
C GLU A 17 3.69 8.21 11.17
N ARG A 18 3.01 7.46 12.06
CA ARG A 18 3.66 6.92 13.25
C ARG A 18 4.74 5.90 12.90
N LEU A 19 4.51 5.06 11.88
CA LEU A 19 5.51 4.13 11.37
C LEU A 19 6.70 4.90 10.76
N LEU A 20 6.44 5.92 9.95
CA LEU A 20 7.47 6.77 9.35
C LEU A 20 8.33 7.48 10.40
N ARG A 21 7.72 8.06 11.44
CA ARG A 21 8.47 8.64 12.58
C ARG A 21 9.35 7.60 13.28
N GLY A 22 8.89 6.34 13.34
CA GLY A 22 9.64 5.24 13.95
C GLY A 22 10.92 4.88 13.21
N ILE A 23 10.97 5.08 11.90
CA ILE A 23 12.11 4.76 11.03
C ILE A 23 12.90 6.00 10.56
N ALA A 24 12.45 7.22 10.87
CA ALA A 24 13.04 8.46 10.39
C ALA A 24 14.56 8.58 10.70
N GLY A 25 14.99 8.09 11.87
CA GLY A 25 16.40 8.11 12.28
C GLY A 25 17.31 7.11 11.54
N GLU A 26 16.74 6.20 10.74
CA GLU A 26 17.50 5.19 9.99
C GLU A 26 17.95 5.68 8.61
N HIS A 27 17.46 6.84 8.19
CA HIS A 27 17.73 7.45 6.90
C HIS A 27 18.33 8.84 7.12
N GLY A 28 19.35 9.21 6.32
CA GLY A 28 19.93 10.55 6.34
C GLY A 28 18.96 11.58 5.75
N ASP A 29 19.23 12.07 4.56
CA ASP A 29 18.34 12.97 3.80
C ASP A 29 17.36 12.12 2.93
N PRO A 30 16.26 11.56 3.49
CA PRO A 30 15.51 10.52 2.81
C PRO A 30 14.71 11.05 1.62
N THR A 31 14.66 10.22 0.56
CA THR A 31 13.74 10.33 -0.55
C THR A 31 12.52 9.45 -0.28
N LEU A 32 11.32 10.05 -0.25
CA LEU A 32 10.04 9.36 -0.13
C LEU A 32 9.37 9.25 -1.49
N LEU A 33 8.89 8.07 -1.85
CA LEU A 33 8.00 7.84 -2.99
C LEU A 33 6.62 7.43 -2.50
N ASP A 34 5.58 8.15 -2.93
CA ASP A 34 4.19 7.79 -2.71
C ASP A 34 3.57 7.28 -4.02
N VAL A 35 3.16 6.01 -4.03
CA VAL A 35 2.57 5.34 -5.20
C VAL A 35 1.06 5.44 -5.12
N GLY A 36 0.45 6.16 -6.08
CA GLY A 36 -0.94 6.58 -6.04
C GLY A 36 -1.13 7.77 -5.09
N CYS A 37 -0.30 8.81 -5.27
CA CYS A 37 -0.21 9.93 -4.34
C CYS A 37 -1.43 10.87 -4.35
N TRP A 38 -2.38 10.67 -5.29
CA TRP A 38 -3.56 11.51 -5.46
C TRP A 38 -3.19 13.00 -5.48
N ASP A 39 -3.79 13.82 -4.63
CA ASP A 39 -3.53 15.27 -4.52
C ASP A 39 -2.28 15.64 -3.68
N GLY A 40 -1.56 14.64 -3.12
CA GLY A 40 -0.34 14.83 -2.34
C GLY A 40 -0.55 15.26 -0.87
N GLU A 41 -1.80 15.36 -0.37
CA GLU A 41 -2.04 15.76 1.03
C GLU A 41 -1.42 14.75 2.01
N LEU A 42 -1.70 13.46 1.82
CA LEU A 42 -1.11 12.41 2.67
C LEU A 42 0.40 12.32 2.47
N SER A 43 0.87 12.47 1.22
CA SER A 43 2.31 12.45 0.89
C SER A 43 3.08 13.54 1.66
N GLY A 44 2.52 14.75 1.75
CA GLY A 44 3.10 15.85 2.52
C GLY A 44 3.20 15.54 4.02
N ARG A 45 2.16 14.92 4.59
CA ARG A 45 2.16 14.45 5.99
C ARG A 45 3.21 13.36 6.21
N CYS A 46 3.30 12.41 5.28
CA CYS A 46 4.31 11.35 5.30
C CYS A 46 5.73 11.90 5.19
N GLY A 47 5.95 12.83 4.26
CA GLY A 47 7.24 13.51 4.09
C GLY A 47 7.67 14.25 5.36
N GLY A 48 6.75 15.01 5.98
CA GLY A 48 7.02 15.68 7.27
C GLY A 48 7.29 14.70 8.41
N ALA A 49 6.61 13.56 8.47
CA ALA A 49 6.81 12.54 9.49
C ALA A 49 8.15 11.80 9.36
N LEU A 50 8.63 11.59 8.14
CA LEU A 50 9.91 10.97 7.81
C LEU A 50 11.08 11.97 7.89
N GLY A 51 10.83 13.26 7.68
CA GLY A 51 11.86 14.26 7.45
C GLY A 51 12.41 14.20 6.01
N ALA A 52 11.57 13.85 5.04
CA ALA A 52 11.97 13.67 3.65
C ALA A 52 12.48 14.99 3.05
N GLN A 53 13.64 14.91 2.39
CA GLN A 53 14.21 16.04 1.64
C GLN A 53 13.70 16.08 0.20
N ARG A 54 13.32 14.94 -0.36
CA ARG A 54 12.76 14.81 -1.69
C ARG A 54 11.49 13.96 -1.62
N MET A 55 10.42 14.45 -2.24
CA MET A 55 9.14 13.76 -2.31
C MET A 55 8.78 13.46 -3.76
N LEU A 56 8.60 12.20 -4.06
CA LEU A 56 8.23 11.66 -5.36
C LEU A 56 6.80 11.13 -5.29
N GLY A 57 6.07 11.23 -6.40
CA GLY A 57 4.72 10.70 -6.51
C GLY A 57 4.49 9.96 -7.82
N VAL A 58 3.66 8.94 -7.80
CA VAL A 58 3.08 8.35 -9.02
C VAL A 58 1.58 8.58 -8.99
N GLU A 59 1.05 9.24 -10.01
CA GLU A 59 -0.38 9.48 -10.16
C GLU A 59 -0.73 9.62 -11.65
N VAL A 60 -1.74 8.87 -12.10
CA VAL A 60 -2.13 8.86 -13.53
C VAL A 60 -3.11 9.98 -13.88
N TYR A 61 -3.90 10.45 -12.92
CA TYR A 61 -4.90 11.49 -13.15
C TYR A 61 -4.29 12.89 -13.09
N GLU A 62 -4.44 13.65 -14.17
CA GLU A 62 -3.82 14.98 -14.36
C GLU A 62 -4.19 15.99 -13.26
N GLY A 63 -5.45 16.05 -12.87
CA GLY A 63 -5.93 17.00 -11.84
C GLY A 63 -5.23 16.77 -10.49
N PRO A 64 -5.40 15.58 -9.88
CA PRO A 64 -4.71 15.24 -8.63
C PRO A 64 -3.18 15.35 -8.72
N ALA A 65 -2.57 14.90 -9.83
CA ALA A 65 -1.13 15.00 -10.02
C ALA A 65 -0.64 16.45 -9.98
N SER A 66 -1.37 17.38 -10.64
CA SER A 66 -1.03 18.81 -10.62
C SER A 66 -1.19 19.43 -9.23
N GLU A 67 -2.16 18.98 -8.43
CA GLU A 67 -2.31 19.41 -7.04
C GLU A 67 -1.16 18.90 -6.17
N ALA A 68 -0.71 17.65 -6.37
CA ALA A 68 0.44 17.09 -5.68
C ALA A 68 1.73 17.84 -6.03
N GLU A 69 1.93 18.18 -7.31
CA GLU A 69 3.07 19.02 -7.75
C GLU A 69 3.04 20.41 -7.09
N ALA A 70 1.87 21.03 -6.97
CA ALA A 70 1.72 22.30 -6.27
C ALA A 70 2.07 22.22 -4.78
N ARG A 71 2.01 21.02 -4.18
CA ARG A 71 2.46 20.72 -2.81
C ARG A 71 3.94 20.32 -2.73
N GLY A 72 4.68 20.37 -3.85
CA GLY A 72 6.13 20.13 -3.88
C GLY A 72 6.55 18.69 -4.16
N LEU A 73 5.66 17.83 -4.64
CA LEU A 73 6.02 16.50 -5.11
C LEU A 73 6.55 16.56 -6.56
N GLU A 74 7.53 15.72 -6.87
CA GLU A 74 7.91 15.39 -8.24
C GLU A 74 7.05 14.23 -8.72
N VAL A 75 6.03 14.50 -9.55
CA VAL A 75 5.02 13.49 -9.90
C VAL A 75 5.27 12.90 -11.29
N ALA A 76 5.35 11.58 -11.35
CA ALA A 76 5.35 10.81 -12.58
C ALA A 76 3.93 10.37 -12.93
N ARG A 77 3.48 10.74 -14.14
CA ARG A 77 2.17 10.34 -14.68
C ARG A 77 2.27 8.97 -15.32
N VAL A 78 2.29 7.94 -14.48
CA VAL A 78 2.51 6.56 -14.89
C VAL A 78 1.28 5.73 -14.56
N ASP A 79 0.80 4.97 -15.54
CA ASP A 79 -0.18 3.91 -15.30
C ASP A 79 0.52 2.73 -14.62
N LEU A 80 0.11 2.42 -13.41
CA LEU A 80 0.70 1.38 -12.56
C LEU A 80 0.59 -0.04 -13.15
N GLU A 81 -0.36 -0.26 -14.09
CA GLU A 81 -0.57 -1.57 -14.70
C GLU A 81 0.30 -1.81 -15.94
N SER A 82 0.93 -0.76 -16.51
CA SER A 82 1.66 -0.85 -17.78
C SER A 82 2.94 -0.04 -17.85
N GLY A 83 3.16 0.92 -16.95
CA GLY A 83 4.28 1.86 -17.01
C GLY A 83 5.40 1.55 -16.02
N ARG A 84 6.62 1.94 -16.41
CA ARG A 84 7.81 1.89 -15.54
C ARG A 84 7.99 3.22 -14.81
N PHE A 85 8.44 3.16 -13.55
CA PHE A 85 8.78 4.38 -12.80
C PHE A 85 10.06 5.02 -13.37
N PRO A 86 10.09 6.36 -13.54
CA PRO A 86 11.21 7.05 -14.22
C PRO A 86 12.48 7.16 -13.36
N TRP A 87 12.44 6.69 -12.12
CA TRP A 87 13.58 6.78 -11.20
C TRP A 87 14.48 5.54 -11.32
N GLU A 88 15.76 5.75 -10.97
CA GLU A 88 16.79 4.71 -11.03
C GLU A 88 16.59 3.63 -9.96
N ASP A 89 17.22 2.48 -10.18
CA ASP A 89 17.27 1.38 -9.23
C ASP A 89 17.92 1.84 -7.91
N GLY A 90 17.27 1.57 -6.79
CA GLY A 90 17.80 1.90 -5.48
C GLY A 90 17.93 3.39 -5.17
N SER A 91 17.18 4.25 -5.86
CA SER A 91 17.21 5.71 -5.69
C SER A 91 16.27 6.26 -4.61
N VAL A 92 15.42 5.41 -4.02
CA VAL A 92 14.39 5.77 -3.04
C VAL A 92 14.69 5.11 -1.70
N ASP A 93 14.53 5.85 -0.60
CA ASP A 93 14.74 5.34 0.76
C ASP A 93 13.49 4.71 1.35
N VAL A 94 12.33 5.32 1.11
CA VAL A 94 11.04 4.87 1.63
C VAL A 94 9.97 4.94 0.54
N VAL A 95 9.23 3.84 0.39
CA VAL A 95 8.03 3.77 -0.47
C VAL A 95 6.79 3.69 0.39
N VAL A 96 5.78 4.49 0.08
CA VAL A 96 4.42 4.37 0.60
C VAL A 96 3.50 3.99 -0.56
N CYS A 97 2.62 3.01 -0.35
CA CYS A 97 1.56 2.64 -1.29
C CYS A 97 0.29 2.37 -0.48
N ASN A 98 -0.58 3.38 -0.41
CA ASN A 98 -1.73 3.39 0.47
C ASN A 98 -3.03 3.28 -0.30
N GLN A 99 -3.77 2.17 -0.13
CA GLN A 99 -5.08 1.93 -0.74
C GLN A 99 -5.05 2.02 -2.29
N VAL A 100 -4.09 1.32 -2.90
CA VAL A 100 -3.88 1.31 -4.36
C VAL A 100 -3.99 -0.09 -4.94
N LEU A 101 -3.33 -1.09 -4.33
CA LEU A 101 -3.21 -2.43 -4.89
C LEU A 101 -4.55 -3.15 -5.09
N GLU A 102 -5.57 -2.79 -4.33
CA GLU A 102 -6.93 -3.32 -4.46
C GLU A 102 -7.64 -2.88 -5.75
N HIS A 103 -7.18 -1.79 -6.36
CA HIS A 103 -7.74 -1.26 -7.61
C HIS A 103 -7.10 -1.86 -8.87
N LEU A 104 -5.96 -2.52 -8.73
CA LEU A 104 -5.16 -2.98 -9.85
C LEU A 104 -5.44 -4.44 -10.20
N LYS A 105 -5.58 -4.73 -11.50
CA LYS A 105 -5.65 -6.10 -12.04
C LYS A 105 -4.26 -6.74 -12.03
N ASN A 106 -3.25 -5.98 -12.46
CA ASN A 106 -1.85 -6.38 -12.40
C ASN A 106 -1.14 -5.68 -11.25
N ILE A 107 -0.92 -6.38 -10.13
CA ILE A 107 -0.18 -5.85 -8.98
C ILE A 107 1.33 -6.13 -9.08
N TRP A 108 1.73 -7.05 -9.94
CA TRP A 108 3.11 -7.52 -10.00
C TRP A 108 4.05 -6.44 -10.54
N LEU A 109 3.60 -5.71 -11.57
CA LEU A 109 4.39 -4.63 -12.15
C LEU A 109 4.69 -3.52 -11.13
N PRO A 110 3.70 -2.90 -10.48
CA PRO A 110 4.00 -1.86 -9.48
C PRO A 110 4.76 -2.41 -8.27
N MET A 111 4.52 -3.64 -7.82
CA MET A 111 5.32 -4.25 -6.76
C MET A 111 6.79 -4.45 -7.19
N THR A 112 7.04 -4.82 -8.45
CA THR A 112 8.39 -4.93 -9.01
C THR A 112 9.05 -3.55 -9.08
N GLU A 113 8.36 -2.55 -9.57
CA GLU A 113 8.89 -1.19 -9.69
C GLU A 113 9.17 -0.56 -8.32
N MET A 114 8.26 -0.71 -7.35
CA MET A 114 8.50 -0.30 -5.95
C MET A 114 9.75 -0.98 -5.38
N HIS A 115 9.89 -2.29 -5.60
CA HIS A 115 11.08 -3.02 -5.16
C HIS A 115 12.34 -2.53 -5.89
N ARG A 116 12.27 -2.31 -7.20
CA ARG A 116 13.42 -1.86 -8.00
C ARG A 116 13.96 -0.50 -7.54
N VAL A 117 13.08 0.49 -7.43
CA VAL A 117 13.49 1.86 -7.06
C VAL A 117 13.89 1.99 -5.60
N LEU A 118 13.36 1.14 -4.72
CA LEU A 118 13.72 1.13 -3.30
C LEU A 118 15.16 0.62 -3.12
N ARG A 119 16.00 1.33 -2.36
CA ARG A 119 17.36 0.89 -2.07
C ARG A 119 17.39 -0.37 -1.19
N PRO A 120 18.43 -1.20 -1.24
CA PRO A 120 18.63 -2.26 -0.26
C PRO A 120 18.59 -1.70 1.17
N GLY A 121 17.84 -2.33 2.07
CA GLY A 121 17.62 -1.86 3.43
C GLY A 121 16.65 -0.68 3.55
N GLY A 122 16.08 -0.18 2.45
CA GLY A 122 15.00 0.80 2.46
C GLY A 122 13.67 0.20 2.93
N HIS A 123 12.70 1.04 3.27
CA HIS A 123 11.43 0.61 3.82
C HIS A 123 10.26 0.78 2.84
N ALA A 124 9.34 -0.17 2.86
CA ALA A 124 8.05 -0.06 2.19
C ALA A 124 6.92 -0.07 3.22
N ILE A 125 5.98 0.86 3.10
CA ILE A 125 4.70 0.85 3.84
C ILE A 125 3.59 0.62 2.83
N LEU A 126 2.96 -0.55 2.91
CA LEU A 126 1.89 -0.95 2.00
C LEU A 126 0.60 -1.11 2.79
N SER A 127 -0.51 -0.59 2.25
CA SER A 127 -1.81 -0.78 2.90
C SER A 127 -2.92 -1.11 1.92
N VAL A 128 -3.85 -1.95 2.37
CA VAL A 128 -5.02 -2.40 1.61
C VAL A 128 -6.22 -2.58 2.54
N PRO A 129 -7.47 -2.50 2.04
CA PRO A 129 -8.65 -2.85 2.82
C PRO A 129 -8.61 -4.33 3.22
N ASN A 130 -8.89 -4.62 4.50
CA ASN A 130 -8.94 -5.99 4.99
C ASN A 130 -10.29 -6.64 4.64
N LEU A 131 -10.26 -7.56 3.67
CA LEU A 131 -11.41 -8.37 3.28
C LEU A 131 -12.02 -9.14 4.47
N ALA A 132 -11.17 -9.62 5.37
CA ALA A 132 -11.55 -10.40 6.54
C ALA A 132 -11.66 -9.56 7.84
N SER A 133 -11.93 -8.24 7.74
CA SER A 133 -12.24 -7.41 8.89
C SER A 133 -13.51 -7.89 9.62
N LEU A 134 -13.67 -7.57 10.91
CA LEU A 134 -14.77 -8.09 11.71
C LEU A 134 -16.14 -7.86 11.08
N HIS A 135 -16.43 -6.65 10.61
CA HIS A 135 -17.71 -6.34 9.98
C HIS A 135 -17.93 -7.13 8.67
N ASN A 136 -16.86 -7.36 7.88
CA ASN A 136 -16.95 -8.15 6.66
C ASN A 136 -17.21 -9.63 6.94
N ARG A 137 -16.65 -10.18 8.04
CA ARG A 137 -16.98 -11.55 8.50
C ARG A 137 -18.46 -11.68 8.88
N VAL A 138 -19.00 -10.67 9.55
CA VAL A 138 -20.42 -10.62 9.88
C VAL A 138 -21.28 -10.54 8.61
N LEU A 139 -20.93 -9.70 7.66
CA LEU A 139 -21.63 -9.60 6.37
C LEU A 139 -21.63 -10.94 5.63
N LEU A 140 -20.48 -11.60 5.53
CA LEU A 140 -20.36 -12.93 4.89
C LEU A 140 -21.20 -13.98 5.61
N ALA A 141 -21.19 -13.99 6.94
CA ALA A 141 -22.04 -14.92 7.73
C ALA A 141 -23.54 -14.69 7.49
N LEU A 142 -23.93 -13.47 7.12
CA LEU A 142 -25.30 -13.11 6.73
C LEU A 142 -25.56 -13.27 5.22
N GLY A 143 -24.65 -13.90 4.47
CA GLY A 143 -24.76 -14.09 3.01
C GLY A 143 -24.64 -12.79 2.20
N ARG A 144 -24.00 -11.76 2.74
CA ARG A 144 -23.82 -10.45 2.09
C ARG A 144 -22.38 -10.24 1.65
N GLN A 145 -22.20 -9.49 0.56
CA GLN A 145 -20.89 -9.14 0.03
C GLN A 145 -20.13 -8.24 1.03
N PRO A 146 -18.82 -8.49 1.25
CA PRO A 146 -17.94 -7.60 2.01
C PRO A 146 -17.89 -6.20 1.44
N THR A 147 -17.80 -5.18 2.30
CA THR A 147 -17.73 -3.78 1.85
C THR A 147 -16.45 -3.46 1.07
N SER A 148 -15.37 -4.17 1.34
CA SER A 148 -14.07 -4.01 0.67
C SER A 148 -14.04 -4.55 -0.76
N ILE A 149 -15.04 -5.31 -1.21
CA ILE A 149 -15.11 -5.86 -2.57
C ILE A 149 -16.57 -5.89 -3.05
N ARG A 150 -17.18 -4.74 -3.19
CA ARG A 150 -18.57 -4.61 -3.67
C ARG A 150 -18.63 -4.83 -5.17
N VAL A 151 -19.74 -5.43 -5.65
CA VAL A 151 -19.99 -5.68 -7.09
C VAL A 151 -19.91 -4.39 -7.92
N LEU A 152 -20.43 -3.28 -7.41
CA LEU A 152 -20.37 -1.96 -8.06
C LEU A 152 -19.29 -1.05 -7.47
N GLY A 153 -18.27 -1.62 -6.81
CA GLY A 153 -17.14 -0.89 -6.26
C GLY A 153 -15.93 -0.86 -7.20
N PRO A 154 -14.97 0.03 -6.93
CA PRO A 154 -13.75 0.14 -7.75
C PRO A 154 -12.72 -0.94 -7.43
N HIS A 155 -12.88 -1.70 -6.35
CA HIS A 155 -11.91 -2.70 -5.93
C HIS A 155 -12.09 -3.99 -6.73
N VAL A 156 -11.02 -4.42 -7.38
CA VAL A 156 -10.98 -5.65 -8.18
C VAL A 156 -10.31 -6.81 -7.44
N ARG A 157 -9.57 -6.53 -6.34
CA ARG A 157 -8.92 -7.50 -5.47
C ARG A 157 -9.33 -7.33 -4.02
N GLY A 158 -9.41 -8.44 -3.30
CA GLY A 158 -9.64 -8.47 -1.85
C GLY A 158 -8.47 -9.17 -1.15
N TYR A 159 -7.97 -8.54 -0.08
CA TYR A 159 -6.84 -9.03 0.70
C TYR A 159 -7.27 -9.27 2.14
N ALA A 160 -7.07 -10.47 2.67
CA ALA A 160 -7.15 -10.68 4.11
C ALA A 160 -5.79 -10.37 4.76
N PHE A 161 -5.81 -10.11 6.07
CA PHE A 161 -4.64 -9.62 6.81
C PHE A 161 -3.40 -10.52 6.66
N ARG A 162 -3.58 -11.84 6.82
CA ARG A 162 -2.45 -12.79 6.77
C ARG A 162 -1.93 -12.94 5.35
N GLU A 163 -2.82 -13.10 4.41
CA GLU A 163 -2.50 -13.30 3.00
C GLU A 163 -1.78 -12.08 2.41
N PHE A 164 -2.15 -10.86 2.82
CA PHE A 164 -1.43 -9.66 2.37
C PHE A 164 -0.04 -9.56 2.99
N ARG A 165 0.09 -9.85 4.29
CA ARG A 165 1.40 -9.92 4.95
C ARG A 165 2.31 -10.96 4.26
N ASP A 166 1.78 -12.14 3.98
CA ASP A 166 2.52 -13.25 3.39
C ASP A 166 2.87 -12.96 1.91
N LEU A 167 2.00 -12.24 1.19
CA LEU A 167 2.30 -11.70 -0.15
C LEU A 167 3.50 -10.74 -0.12
N VAL A 168 3.54 -9.82 0.83
CA VAL A 168 4.66 -8.88 0.96
C VAL A 168 5.96 -9.62 1.30
N ALA A 169 5.91 -10.65 2.15
CA ALA A 169 7.06 -11.46 2.54
C ALA A 169 7.46 -12.52 1.50
N LEU A 170 6.72 -12.67 0.40
CA LEU A 170 6.90 -13.75 -0.56
C LEU A 170 8.34 -13.76 -1.12
N GLY A 171 8.96 -14.94 -1.10
CA GLY A 171 10.33 -15.16 -1.59
C GLY A 171 11.41 -14.44 -0.79
N GLY A 172 11.06 -13.78 0.33
CA GLY A 172 12.00 -13.06 1.17
C GLY A 172 12.50 -11.74 0.56
N ALA A 173 11.87 -11.23 -0.51
CA ALA A 173 12.20 -9.93 -1.10
C ALA A 173 12.05 -8.76 -0.11
N TYR A 174 11.10 -8.91 0.81
CA TYR A 174 10.90 -8.01 1.94
C TYR A 174 10.87 -8.80 3.25
N GLU A 175 11.51 -8.24 4.27
CA GLU A 175 11.36 -8.65 5.66
C GLU A 175 10.24 -7.81 6.30
N VAL A 176 9.15 -8.45 6.71
CA VAL A 176 8.04 -7.77 7.38
C VAL A 176 8.41 -7.46 8.82
N GLU A 177 8.62 -6.19 9.12
CA GLU A 177 8.94 -5.72 10.47
C GLU A 177 7.70 -5.52 11.34
N ARG A 178 6.61 -5.01 10.73
CA ARG A 178 5.32 -4.82 11.41
C ARG A 178 4.17 -5.09 10.45
N ALA A 179 3.14 -5.75 10.97
CA ALA A 179 1.84 -5.86 10.32
C ALA A 179 0.76 -5.44 11.32
N LEU A 180 0.00 -4.42 10.96
CA LEU A 180 -0.96 -3.74 11.83
C LEU A 180 -2.29 -3.64 11.10
N THR A 181 -3.36 -3.33 11.85
CA THR A 181 -4.60 -2.83 11.24
C THR A 181 -5.01 -1.50 11.84
N ALA A 182 -5.69 -0.68 11.04
CA ALA A 182 -6.31 0.55 11.46
C ALA A 182 -7.82 0.52 11.16
N GLY A 183 -8.58 1.20 12.01
CA GLY A 183 -10.02 1.26 11.92
C GLY A 183 -10.74 -0.01 12.37
N PHE A 184 -11.77 0.14 13.19
CA PHE A 184 -12.63 -0.97 13.64
C PHE A 184 -14.09 -0.61 13.36
N TYR A 185 -14.45 -0.63 12.07
CA TYR A 185 -15.79 -0.28 11.62
C TYR A 185 -16.85 -1.20 12.22
N PRO A 186 -18.00 -0.71 12.72
CA PRO A 186 -18.45 0.71 12.70
C PRO A 186 -18.16 1.49 13.99
N LEU A 187 -17.10 1.19 14.72
CA LEU A 187 -16.80 1.81 16.01
C LEU A 187 -16.08 3.15 15.85
N PRO A 188 -16.36 4.13 16.75
CA PRO A 188 -15.59 5.36 16.81
C PRO A 188 -14.12 5.14 17.13
N ALA A 189 -13.24 6.08 16.73
CA ALA A 189 -11.79 6.00 16.89
C ALA A 189 -11.32 5.68 18.33
N ALA A 190 -12.03 6.19 19.34
CA ALA A 190 -11.71 5.93 20.74
C ALA A 190 -11.76 4.45 21.14
N TRP A 191 -12.63 3.66 20.50
CA TRP A 191 -12.76 2.22 20.72
C TRP A 191 -12.01 1.41 19.65
N SER A 192 -11.91 1.96 18.44
CA SER A 192 -11.25 1.35 17.31
C SER A 192 -9.75 1.10 17.57
N ARG A 193 -9.03 2.11 18.06
CA ARG A 193 -7.57 2.03 18.30
C ARG A 193 -7.16 0.91 19.26
N PRO A 194 -7.71 0.79 20.49
CA PRO A 194 -7.34 -0.32 21.38
C PRO A 194 -7.74 -1.69 20.82
N LEU A 195 -8.88 -1.81 20.14
CA LEU A 195 -9.30 -3.07 19.53
C LEU A 195 -8.41 -3.50 18.39
N SER A 196 -7.93 -2.57 17.56
CA SER A 196 -7.00 -2.87 16.47
C SER A 196 -5.66 -3.40 16.98
N SER A 197 -5.22 -2.98 18.18
CA SER A 197 -4.01 -3.50 18.81
C SER A 197 -4.21 -4.87 19.47
N LEU A 198 -5.39 -5.13 20.02
CA LEU A 198 -5.73 -6.41 20.66
C LEU A 198 -6.09 -7.51 19.65
N TRP A 199 -6.71 -7.15 18.54
CA TRP A 199 -7.16 -8.08 17.51
C TRP A 199 -6.74 -7.61 16.11
N THR A 200 -5.44 -7.69 15.85
CA THR A 200 -4.80 -7.14 14.64
C THR A 200 -5.37 -7.66 13.31
N SER A 201 -5.90 -8.88 13.26
CA SER A 201 -6.47 -9.43 12.01
C SER A 201 -7.91 -9.00 11.72
N ALA A 202 -8.54 -8.25 12.63
CA ALA A 202 -9.97 -7.92 12.54
C ALA A 202 -10.26 -6.45 12.19
N GLY A 203 -9.25 -5.60 12.18
CA GLY A 203 -9.39 -4.19 11.80
C GLY A 203 -9.70 -4.00 10.32
N HIS A 204 -10.13 -2.79 9.96
CA HIS A 204 -10.65 -2.46 8.63
C HIS A 204 -9.57 -2.44 7.53
N THR A 205 -8.42 -1.86 7.81
CA THR A 205 -7.33 -1.68 6.85
C THR A 205 -6.06 -2.37 7.36
N THR A 206 -5.47 -3.22 6.56
CA THR A 206 -4.16 -3.83 6.82
C THR A 206 -3.06 -2.86 6.41
N ILE A 207 -2.05 -2.69 7.26
CA ILE A 207 -0.86 -1.87 7.02
C ILE A 207 0.37 -2.71 7.33
N VAL A 208 1.29 -2.82 6.39
CA VAL A 208 2.53 -3.57 6.51
C VAL A 208 3.71 -2.61 6.37
N LEU A 209 4.59 -2.59 7.35
CA LEU A 209 5.93 -2.00 7.26
C LEU A 209 6.90 -3.14 7.00
N ALA A 210 7.67 -3.03 5.93
CA ALA A 210 8.64 -4.03 5.54
C ALA A 210 9.95 -3.39 5.05
N ARG A 211 11.05 -4.09 5.26
CA ARG A 211 12.40 -3.70 4.84
C ARG A 211 12.80 -4.48 3.59
N LYS A 212 13.29 -3.82 2.56
CA LYS A 212 13.84 -4.49 1.38
C LYS A 212 15.09 -5.27 1.74
N THR A 213 15.11 -6.57 1.36
CA THR A 213 16.28 -7.44 1.49
C THR A 213 17.14 -7.41 0.21
N ALA A 214 18.16 -8.25 0.15
CA ALA A 214 18.95 -8.48 -1.07
C ALA A 214 18.33 -9.52 -2.00
N ALA A 215 17.25 -10.22 -1.58
CA ALA A 215 16.60 -11.24 -2.39
C ALA A 215 15.82 -10.61 -3.54
N ALA A 216 15.88 -11.24 -4.71
CA ALA A 216 15.04 -10.85 -5.83
C ALA A 216 13.57 -11.19 -5.55
N PRO A 217 12.62 -10.35 -5.97
CA PRO A 217 11.21 -10.66 -5.79
C PRO A 217 10.79 -11.85 -6.67
N PRO A 218 10.14 -12.87 -6.12
CA PRO A 218 9.77 -14.09 -6.85
C PRO A 218 8.68 -13.87 -7.89
N TRP A 219 7.92 -12.76 -7.77
CA TRP A 219 6.87 -12.44 -8.75
C TRP A 219 7.40 -11.99 -10.11
N LEU A 220 8.72 -11.72 -10.24
CA LEU A 220 9.36 -11.55 -11.55
C LEU A 220 9.20 -12.81 -12.42
N ASP A 221 9.35 -13.97 -11.82
CA ASP A 221 9.19 -15.27 -12.50
C ASP A 221 7.74 -15.46 -12.99
N TYR A 222 6.74 -14.95 -12.23
CA TYR A 222 5.33 -14.97 -12.64
C TYR A 222 5.04 -14.02 -13.80
N ILE A 223 5.74 -12.88 -13.88
CA ILE A 223 5.59 -11.92 -14.99
C ILE A 223 6.22 -12.48 -16.26
N GLU A 224 7.37 -13.10 -16.14
CA GLU A 224 8.15 -13.64 -17.27
C GLU A 224 7.62 -15.01 -17.78
N GLY A 225 6.66 -15.59 -17.07
CA GLY A 225 6.01 -16.85 -17.47
C GLY A 225 6.87 -18.09 -17.25
N GLU A 226 7.95 -17.99 -16.49
CA GLU A 226 8.89 -19.07 -16.23
C GLU A 226 8.45 -20.05 -15.13
N VAL A 227 7.36 -19.74 -14.40
CA VAL A 227 6.86 -20.64 -13.35
C VAL A 227 5.91 -21.67 -13.95
N GLU A 228 6.30 -22.94 -13.94
CA GLU A 228 5.45 -24.08 -14.29
C GLU A 228 4.19 -24.07 -13.38
N GLY A 229 3.01 -23.82 -13.97
CA GLY A 229 1.77 -23.57 -13.22
C GLY A 229 1.53 -22.12 -12.85
N GLY A 230 2.32 -21.18 -13.36
CA GLY A 230 2.11 -19.74 -13.23
C GLY A 230 0.67 -19.36 -13.59
N MET A 231 0.11 -18.35 -12.92
CA MET A 231 -1.28 -17.96 -13.08
C MET A 231 -1.62 -17.83 -14.56
N GLN A 232 -2.44 -18.74 -15.07
CA GLN A 232 -3.13 -18.53 -16.34
C GLN A 232 -4.07 -17.35 -16.11
N THR A 233 -3.55 -16.14 -16.30
CA THR A 233 -4.42 -14.97 -16.41
C THR A 233 -5.09 -15.07 -17.77
N PHE A 234 -6.42 -14.97 -17.82
CA PHE A 234 -7.20 -14.86 -19.07
C PHE A 234 -6.79 -13.65 -19.93
N TYR A 235 -5.72 -12.97 -19.59
CA TYR A 235 -5.19 -11.74 -20.17
C TYR A 235 -3.69 -11.85 -20.51
N ALA A 236 -3.16 -13.06 -20.69
CA ALA A 236 -1.88 -13.18 -21.39
C ALA A 236 -2.07 -12.60 -22.81
N PRO A 237 -1.30 -11.61 -23.24
CA PRO A 237 -1.37 -11.15 -24.63
C PRO A 237 -1.01 -12.32 -25.52
N SER A 238 -1.90 -12.61 -26.48
CA SER A 238 -1.68 -13.59 -27.55
C SER A 238 -0.56 -13.15 -28.46
#